data_ce9a6b3d543dfbea5187f55eb9fa5fbc
#
_entry.id   ce9a6b3d543dfbea5187f55eb9fa5fbc
#
_cell.length_a   1.000
_cell.length_b   1.000
_cell.length_c   1.000
_cell.angle_alpha   90.00
_cell.angle_beta   90.00
_cell.angle_gamma   90.00
#
_symmetry.space_group_name_H-M   'P 1'
#
loop_
_entity.id
_entity.type
_entity.pdbx_description
1 polymer ?
#
loop_
_entity_poly.entity_id
_entity_poly.type
_entity_poly.pdbx_seq_one_letter_code
_entity_poly.pdbx_strand_id
1 'polypeptide(L)'
;LKEYWKPCNKGGPFRKWYGNNEYYVYWKDDGASIRTALDDKGRIKARLGGIEFSFNRGIEMSRITSGELGFRISEGGFVYESSTNDIYEACNAWTLDWLLAYCNTKVVSYFLNLMNPTINIMPEDLRKLPCPRLDTERVVEIEKSNIEISKVDWDSFENSWDFKKHPLLHNVSTISEAFTKWQTECEDRFNQLKSNEEEQCLGM
;
A
#
# COMPACT_ATOMS: atom_id res chain seq x y z
N LEU A 1 -20.88 12.94 -12.14
CA LEU A 1 -20.15 13.16 -10.87
C LEU A 1 -18.89 12.31 -10.77
N LYS A 2 -18.92 11.00 -11.16
CA LYS A 2 -17.74 10.11 -11.09
C LYS A 2 -16.55 10.58 -11.94
N GLU A 3 -16.79 11.34 -13.01
CA GLU A 3 -15.75 11.81 -13.93
C GLU A 3 -14.71 12.73 -13.26
N TYR A 4 -15.13 13.52 -12.28
CA TYR A 4 -14.27 14.49 -11.60
C TYR A 4 -13.70 13.98 -10.27
N TRP A 5 -14.13 12.84 -9.79
CA TRP A 5 -13.60 12.24 -8.58
C TRP A 5 -12.58 11.16 -8.93
N LYS A 6 -11.36 11.34 -8.48
CA LYS A 6 -10.27 10.37 -8.69
C LYS A 6 -9.91 9.70 -7.36
N PRO A 7 -9.56 8.42 -7.38
CA PRO A 7 -8.98 7.75 -6.23
C PRO A 7 -7.78 8.51 -5.72
N CYS A 8 -7.61 8.54 -4.39
CA CYS A 8 -6.51 9.23 -3.75
C CYS A 8 -5.85 8.32 -2.72
N ASN A 9 -4.55 8.10 -2.89
CA ASN A 9 -3.74 7.42 -1.89
C ASN A 9 -3.47 8.38 -0.74
N LYS A 10 -3.87 7.97 0.43
CA LYS A 10 -3.65 8.69 1.66
C LYS A 10 -3.21 7.68 2.71
N GLY A 11 -2.11 7.92 3.37
CA GLY A 11 -1.61 7.02 4.41
C GLY A 11 -2.74 6.46 5.29
N GLY A 12 -2.46 5.54 6.14
CA GLY A 12 -3.48 4.87 6.95
C GLY A 12 -2.84 3.93 7.96
N PRO A 13 -3.63 3.07 8.60
CA PRO A 13 -3.12 2.08 9.53
C PRO A 13 -2.12 1.14 8.86
N PHE A 14 -1.37 0.41 9.70
CA PHE A 14 -0.43 -0.58 9.20
C PHE A 14 -1.12 -1.61 8.29
N ARG A 15 -0.65 -1.71 7.07
CA ARG A 15 -0.95 -2.78 6.11
C ARG A 15 0.24 -2.99 5.19
N LYS A 16 0.52 -4.24 4.86
CA LYS A 16 1.45 -4.63 3.81
C LYS A 16 0.68 -5.06 2.56
N TRP A 17 1.33 -5.02 1.43
CA TRP A 17 0.95 -5.58 0.13
C TRP A 17 -0.20 -4.88 -0.56
N TYR A 18 -1.37 -4.72 0.06
CA TYR A 18 -2.56 -4.10 -0.53
C TYR A 18 -3.50 -3.50 0.52
N GLY A 19 -4.23 -2.42 0.18
CA GLY A 19 -5.30 -1.82 0.99
C GLY A 19 -5.09 -0.35 1.31
N ASN A 20 -5.91 0.19 2.20
CA ASN A 20 -6.04 1.63 2.54
C ASN A 20 -6.58 2.49 1.37
N ASN A 21 -7.27 1.88 0.41
CA ASN A 21 -7.85 2.54 -0.76
C ASN A 21 -9.27 3.01 -0.45
N GLU A 22 -9.42 4.11 0.32
CA GLU A 22 -10.73 4.54 0.84
C GLU A 22 -11.14 5.93 0.34
N TYR A 23 -10.22 6.71 -0.23
CA TYR A 23 -10.43 8.13 -0.46
C TYR A 23 -10.57 8.48 -1.93
N TYR A 24 -11.41 9.49 -2.19
CA TYR A 24 -11.50 10.16 -3.46
C TYR A 24 -11.19 11.65 -3.30
N VAL A 25 -10.57 12.22 -4.31
CA VAL A 25 -10.29 13.65 -4.40
C VAL A 25 -10.99 14.26 -5.60
N TYR A 26 -11.49 15.48 -5.46
CA TYR A 26 -12.08 16.21 -6.57
C TYR A 26 -10.99 16.75 -7.51
N TRP A 27 -10.94 16.21 -8.73
CA TRP A 27 -9.85 16.38 -9.68
C TRP A 27 -10.29 17.05 -10.99
N LYS A 28 -11.36 17.86 -10.96
CA LYS A 28 -11.78 18.60 -12.15
C LYS A 28 -10.68 19.56 -12.61
N ASP A 29 -10.50 19.68 -13.93
CA ASP A 29 -9.51 20.54 -14.57
C ASP A 29 -8.09 20.30 -13.99
N ASP A 30 -7.70 19.00 -13.93
CA ASP A 30 -6.42 18.56 -13.37
C ASP A 30 -6.15 19.04 -11.94
N GLY A 31 -7.18 19.06 -11.11
CA GLY A 31 -7.08 19.48 -9.72
C GLY A 31 -6.90 20.98 -9.53
N ALA A 32 -7.37 21.80 -10.46
CA ALA A 32 -7.22 23.25 -10.42
C ALA A 32 -7.66 23.85 -9.09
N SER A 33 -8.78 23.40 -8.52
CA SER A 33 -9.28 23.86 -7.22
C SER A 33 -8.31 23.62 -6.07
N ILE A 34 -7.52 22.54 -6.12
CA ILE A 34 -6.51 22.22 -5.12
C ILE A 34 -5.25 23.05 -5.35
N ARG A 35 -4.80 23.13 -6.61
CA ARG A 35 -3.57 23.85 -6.98
C ARG A 35 -3.66 25.36 -6.71
N THR A 36 -4.85 25.93 -6.79
CA THR A 36 -5.10 27.36 -6.62
C THR A 36 -5.68 27.73 -5.26
N ALA A 37 -5.96 26.74 -4.40
CA ALA A 37 -6.49 27.01 -3.06
C ALA A 37 -5.47 27.78 -2.21
N LEU A 38 -5.88 28.94 -1.70
CA LEU A 38 -5.06 29.78 -0.84
C LEU A 38 -5.53 29.70 0.61
N ASP A 39 -4.58 29.82 1.54
CA ASP A 39 -4.87 30.02 2.96
C ASP A 39 -5.25 31.49 3.24
N ASP A 40 -5.61 31.78 4.49
CA ASP A 40 -6.01 33.13 4.92
C ASP A 40 -4.88 34.17 4.79
N LYS A 41 -3.65 33.73 4.54
CA LYS A 41 -2.46 34.56 4.31
C LYS A 41 -2.07 34.62 2.83
N GLY A 42 -2.90 34.11 1.92
CA GLY A 42 -2.66 34.12 0.47
C GLY A 42 -1.61 33.11 -0.01
N ARG A 43 -1.25 32.09 0.79
CA ARG A 43 -0.29 31.05 0.40
C ARG A 43 -1.03 29.82 -0.11
N ILE A 44 -0.46 29.10 -1.06
CA ILE A 44 -1.02 27.86 -1.58
C ILE A 44 -1.16 26.83 -0.43
N LYS A 45 -2.39 26.34 -0.21
CA LYS A 45 -2.73 25.38 0.85
C LYS A 45 -2.14 23.99 0.61
N ALA A 46 -2.19 23.53 -0.63
CA ALA A 46 -1.78 22.19 -0.98
C ALA A 46 -0.47 22.18 -1.76
N ARG A 47 0.48 21.38 -1.31
CA ARG A 47 1.68 21.06 -2.10
C ARG A 47 1.43 19.71 -2.79
N LEU A 48 1.19 19.76 -4.08
CA LEU A 48 1.09 18.56 -4.91
C LEU A 48 2.50 18.18 -5.39
N GLY A 49 3.31 17.62 -4.49
CA GLY A 49 4.60 17.04 -4.88
C GLY A 49 4.38 15.76 -5.67
N GLY A 50 5.19 15.55 -6.74
CA GLY A 50 5.13 14.31 -7.51
C GLY A 50 3.86 14.15 -8.36
N ILE A 51 3.17 15.25 -8.68
CA ILE A 51 1.92 15.20 -9.46
C ILE A 51 2.13 14.56 -10.85
N GLU A 52 3.31 14.70 -11.42
CA GLU A 52 3.72 14.07 -12.67
C GLU A 52 3.71 12.53 -12.60
N PHE A 53 3.77 11.97 -11.41
CA PHE A 53 3.69 10.53 -11.16
C PHE A 53 2.28 10.07 -10.79
N SER A 54 1.34 11.00 -10.55
CA SER A 54 -0.06 10.65 -10.30
C SER A 54 -0.61 9.79 -11.41
N PHE A 55 -1.51 8.87 -11.05
CA PHE A 55 -2.13 7.88 -11.93
C PHE A 55 -1.21 6.74 -12.40
N ASN A 56 0.08 6.80 -12.15
CA ASN A 56 0.98 5.68 -12.45
C ASN A 56 0.87 4.59 -11.38
N ARG A 57 1.25 3.36 -11.75
CA ARG A 57 1.46 2.28 -10.80
C ARG A 57 2.66 2.62 -9.92
N GLY A 58 2.59 2.31 -8.64
CA GLY A 58 3.65 2.62 -7.69
C GLY A 58 3.49 1.86 -6.38
N ILE A 59 4.49 1.98 -5.52
CA ILE A 59 4.48 1.47 -4.15
C ILE A 59 4.26 2.65 -3.24
N GLU A 60 3.39 2.50 -2.25
CA GLU A 60 3.13 3.51 -1.24
C GLU A 60 3.42 2.98 0.17
N MET A 61 3.82 3.87 1.07
CA MET A 61 3.83 3.63 2.50
C MET A 61 3.31 4.84 3.26
N SER A 62 2.71 4.62 4.42
CA SER A 62 2.31 5.71 5.32
C SER A 62 3.57 6.43 5.82
N ARG A 63 3.65 7.74 5.60
CA ARG A 63 4.81 8.55 5.96
C ARG A 63 5.02 8.63 7.47
N ILE A 64 3.92 8.69 8.22
CA ILE A 64 3.95 8.76 9.68
C ILE A 64 3.43 7.44 10.22
N THR A 65 4.26 6.76 11.00
CA THR A 65 3.91 5.51 11.68
C THR A 65 4.62 5.39 13.00
N SER A 66 3.91 4.95 14.03
CA SER A 66 4.48 4.64 15.35
C SER A 66 4.70 3.14 15.55
N GLY A 67 4.39 2.32 14.56
CA GLY A 67 4.46 0.87 14.59
C GLY A 67 5.34 0.30 13.48
N GLU A 68 4.98 -0.86 13.00
CA GLU A 68 5.65 -1.52 11.89
C GLU A 68 5.48 -0.76 10.58
N LEU A 69 6.47 -0.89 9.70
CA LEU A 69 6.44 -0.34 8.36
C LEU A 69 5.72 -1.31 7.42
N GLY A 70 4.84 -0.76 6.58
CA GLY A 70 4.11 -1.53 5.58
C GLY A 70 4.09 -0.82 4.24
N PHE A 71 4.52 -1.52 3.21
CA PHE A 71 4.51 -1.07 1.83
C PHE A 71 3.40 -1.78 1.06
N ARG A 72 2.67 -1.03 0.24
CA ARG A 72 1.51 -1.50 -0.51
C ARG A 72 1.66 -1.14 -1.96
N ILE A 73 1.12 -1.98 -2.84
CA ILE A 73 1.02 -1.65 -4.26
C ILE A 73 -0.18 -0.72 -4.51
N SER A 74 0.01 0.27 -5.34
CA SER A 74 -1.03 1.05 -5.99
C SER A 74 -1.02 0.71 -7.48
N GLU A 75 -2.10 0.14 -7.97
CA GLU A 75 -2.20 -0.34 -9.37
C GLU A 75 -2.34 0.79 -10.41
N GLY A 76 -2.27 2.03 -9.94
CA GLY A 76 -2.44 3.20 -10.79
C GLY A 76 -3.86 3.76 -10.76
N GLY A 77 -4.03 4.91 -11.40
CA GLY A 77 -5.29 5.63 -11.38
C GLY A 77 -5.53 6.49 -10.14
N PHE A 78 -4.56 6.56 -9.24
CA PHE A 78 -4.62 7.32 -7.98
C PHE A 78 -3.87 8.66 -8.07
N VAL A 79 -4.39 9.64 -7.36
CA VAL A 79 -3.65 10.84 -6.98
C VAL A 79 -2.94 10.56 -5.66
N TYR A 80 -1.69 10.96 -5.55
CA TYR A 80 -0.90 10.76 -4.33
C TYR A 80 -0.93 12.01 -3.45
N GLU A 81 -0.99 11.80 -2.15
CA GLU A 81 -1.08 12.85 -1.14
C GLU A 81 0.14 12.81 -0.22
N SER A 82 0.51 13.92 0.36
CA SER A 82 1.75 14.10 1.14
C SER A 82 1.85 13.29 2.44
N SER A 83 0.81 12.56 2.82
CA SER A 83 0.83 11.61 3.94
C SER A 83 1.41 10.25 3.59
N THR A 84 1.74 10.02 2.32
CA THR A 84 2.45 8.84 1.82
C THR A 84 3.86 9.19 1.35
N ASN A 85 4.74 8.19 1.37
CA ASN A 85 5.94 8.15 0.56
C ASN A 85 5.70 7.14 -0.56
N ASP A 86 6.07 7.53 -1.78
CA ASP A 86 5.73 6.76 -2.97
C ASP A 86 7.00 6.42 -3.75
N ILE A 87 7.05 5.20 -4.29
CA ILE A 87 8.14 4.69 -5.13
C ILE A 87 7.56 4.38 -6.50
N TYR A 88 8.17 4.94 -7.54
CA TYR A 88 7.79 4.70 -8.93
C TYR A 88 8.93 4.01 -9.67
N GLU A 89 8.60 3.30 -10.72
CA GLU A 89 9.61 2.69 -11.58
C GLU A 89 10.34 3.79 -12.36
N ALA A 90 11.58 4.06 -11.98
CA ALA A 90 12.40 5.11 -12.60
C ALA A 90 13.57 4.55 -13.41
N CYS A 91 13.87 3.25 -13.31
CA CYS A 91 14.96 2.61 -14.06
C CYS A 91 14.70 1.12 -14.24
N ASN A 92 15.35 0.52 -15.24
CA ASN A 92 15.21 -0.91 -15.56
C ASN A 92 16.00 -1.84 -14.63
N ALA A 93 16.55 -1.33 -13.52
CA ALA A 93 17.40 -2.13 -12.64
C ALA A 93 16.60 -3.05 -11.71
N TRP A 94 15.42 -2.60 -11.29
CA TRP A 94 14.50 -3.34 -10.40
C TRP A 94 13.06 -3.06 -10.81
N THR A 95 12.23 -4.11 -10.85
CA THR A 95 10.80 -3.97 -11.04
C THR A 95 10.12 -3.47 -9.77
N LEU A 96 8.94 -2.87 -9.89
CA LEU A 96 8.12 -2.49 -8.72
C LEU A 96 7.76 -3.71 -7.87
N ASP A 97 7.48 -4.85 -8.50
CA ASP A 97 7.15 -6.08 -7.81
C ASP A 97 8.30 -6.54 -6.91
N TRP A 98 9.54 -6.54 -7.43
CA TRP A 98 10.71 -6.86 -6.63
C TRP A 98 10.94 -5.84 -5.51
N LEU A 99 10.79 -4.54 -5.81
CA LEU A 99 10.96 -3.47 -4.81
C LEU A 99 9.92 -3.59 -3.70
N LEU A 100 8.66 -3.92 -4.02
CA LEU A 100 7.61 -4.12 -3.02
C LEU A 100 7.96 -5.30 -2.10
N ALA A 101 8.39 -6.42 -2.68
CA ALA A 101 8.86 -7.56 -1.93
C ALA A 101 10.00 -7.18 -0.99
N TYR A 102 11.04 -6.54 -1.51
CA TYR A 102 12.20 -6.10 -0.74
C TYR A 102 11.82 -5.13 0.39
N CYS A 103 11.02 -4.12 0.10
CA CYS A 103 10.60 -3.11 1.07
C CYS A 103 9.80 -3.69 2.25
N ASN A 104 9.06 -4.78 2.03
CA ASN A 104 8.29 -5.45 3.07
C ASN A 104 9.10 -6.44 3.93
N THR A 105 10.41 -6.57 3.70
CA THR A 105 11.28 -7.42 4.53
C THR A 105 11.57 -6.81 5.90
N LYS A 106 11.84 -7.67 6.88
CA LYS A 106 12.33 -7.26 8.20
C LYS A 106 13.67 -6.53 8.12
N VAL A 107 14.49 -6.86 7.13
CA VAL A 107 15.81 -6.24 6.89
C VAL A 107 15.63 -4.75 6.57
N VAL A 108 14.73 -4.40 5.67
CA VAL A 108 14.43 -3.00 5.34
C VAL A 108 13.88 -2.26 6.55
N SER A 109 12.93 -2.85 7.27
CA SER A 109 12.39 -2.26 8.50
C SER A 109 13.51 -2.00 9.53
N TYR A 110 14.44 -2.93 9.69
CA TYR A 110 15.60 -2.76 10.57
C TYR A 110 16.50 -1.59 10.14
N PHE A 111 16.86 -1.51 8.86
CA PHE A 111 17.67 -0.42 8.35
C PHE A 111 16.98 0.95 8.49
N LEU A 112 15.70 1.03 8.15
CA LEU A 112 14.97 2.29 8.27
C LEU A 112 14.90 2.76 9.73
N ASN A 113 14.61 1.87 10.66
CA ASN A 113 14.57 2.21 12.09
C ASN A 113 15.95 2.61 12.63
N LEU A 114 17.03 2.02 12.11
CA LEU A 114 18.39 2.38 12.49
C LEU A 114 18.78 3.76 11.95
N MET A 115 18.44 4.07 10.70
CA MET A 115 18.79 5.34 10.05
C MET A 115 17.90 6.50 10.51
N ASN A 116 16.63 6.22 10.77
CA ASN A 116 15.64 7.21 11.19
C ASN A 116 14.76 6.65 12.31
N PRO A 117 15.15 6.85 13.59
CA PRO A 117 14.38 6.36 14.74
C PRO A 117 13.14 7.21 15.05
N THR A 118 12.70 8.09 14.14
CA THR A 118 11.51 8.91 14.31
C THR A 118 10.30 8.24 13.67
N ILE A 119 9.11 8.71 14.05
CA ILE A 119 7.84 8.23 13.46
C ILE A 119 7.62 8.73 12.02
N ASN A 120 8.44 9.67 11.52
CA ASN A 120 8.26 10.30 10.22
C ASN A 120 9.38 9.84 9.27
N ILE A 121 9.09 8.84 8.45
CA ILE A 121 10.01 8.36 7.41
C ILE A 121 9.98 9.32 6.23
N MET A 122 11.16 9.71 5.76
CA MET A 122 11.31 10.63 4.64
C MET A 122 11.72 9.89 3.36
N PRO A 123 11.42 10.42 2.17
CA PRO A 123 11.88 9.82 0.91
C PRO A 123 13.39 9.62 0.83
N GLU A 124 14.17 10.51 1.47
CA GLU A 124 15.62 10.43 1.55
C GLU A 124 16.11 9.19 2.33
N ASP A 125 15.33 8.71 3.29
CA ASP A 125 15.67 7.51 4.06
C ASP A 125 15.49 6.26 3.17
N LEU A 126 14.44 6.22 2.37
CA LEU A 126 14.22 5.13 1.40
C LEU A 126 15.33 5.07 0.35
N ARG A 127 15.83 6.21 -0.11
CA ARG A 127 16.93 6.29 -1.10
C ARG A 127 18.27 5.78 -0.60
N LYS A 128 18.46 5.70 0.71
CA LYS A 128 19.70 5.18 1.34
C LYS A 128 19.67 3.68 1.54
N LEU A 129 18.55 3.03 1.32
CA LEU A 129 18.45 1.58 1.48
C LEU A 129 19.39 0.86 0.50
N PRO A 130 20.17 -0.12 0.97
CA PRO A 130 20.97 -0.95 0.09
C PRO A 130 20.01 -1.83 -0.74
N CYS A 131 20.07 -1.72 -2.07
CA CYS A 131 19.26 -2.56 -2.96
C CYS A 131 20.16 -3.66 -3.55
N PRO A 132 20.15 -4.89 -3.03
CA PRO A 132 20.93 -5.99 -3.57
C PRO A 132 20.39 -6.43 -4.93
N ARG A 133 21.27 -6.94 -5.81
CA ARG A 133 20.85 -7.63 -7.03
C ARG A 133 20.72 -9.11 -6.73
N LEU A 134 19.50 -9.60 -6.67
CA LEU A 134 19.19 -11.01 -6.41
C LEU A 134 18.34 -11.58 -7.54
N ASP A 135 18.40 -12.90 -7.69
CA ASP A 135 17.52 -13.59 -8.63
C ASP A 135 16.06 -13.52 -8.17
N THR A 136 15.15 -13.25 -9.11
CA THR A 136 13.94 -12.51 -8.75
C THR A 136 12.64 -13.23 -9.08
N GLU A 137 12.64 -14.31 -9.87
CA GLU A 137 11.38 -14.92 -10.29
C GLU A 137 10.56 -15.43 -9.09
N ARG A 138 11.19 -16.16 -8.20
CA ARG A 138 10.51 -16.71 -7.01
C ARG A 138 10.02 -15.62 -6.05
N VAL A 139 10.80 -14.57 -5.87
CA VAL A 139 10.44 -13.42 -5.01
C VAL A 139 9.22 -12.69 -5.56
N VAL A 140 9.15 -12.51 -6.87
CA VAL A 140 8.00 -11.88 -7.55
C VAL A 140 6.75 -12.76 -7.49
N GLU A 141 6.88 -14.09 -7.59
CA GLU A 141 5.76 -15.00 -7.40
C GLU A 141 5.17 -14.91 -5.99
N ILE A 142 6.02 -14.89 -4.98
CA ILE A 142 5.62 -14.74 -3.57
C ILE A 142 4.93 -13.39 -3.36
N GLU A 143 5.49 -12.31 -3.91
CA GLU A 143 4.93 -10.97 -3.83
C GLU A 143 3.51 -10.92 -4.41
N LYS A 144 3.29 -11.46 -5.61
CA LYS A 144 1.98 -11.53 -6.24
C LYS A 144 0.97 -12.30 -5.39
N SER A 145 1.39 -13.44 -4.84
CA SER A 145 0.56 -14.21 -3.91
C SER A 145 0.17 -13.38 -2.68
N ASN A 146 1.11 -12.64 -2.11
CA ASN A 146 0.86 -11.79 -0.94
C ASN A 146 -0.10 -10.63 -1.25
N ILE A 147 0.02 -10.01 -2.43
CA ILE A 147 -0.93 -8.99 -2.90
C ILE A 147 -2.34 -9.59 -3.01
N GLU A 148 -2.50 -10.74 -3.65
CA GLU A 148 -3.80 -11.39 -3.82
C GLU A 148 -4.45 -11.73 -2.48
N ILE A 149 -3.70 -12.33 -1.54
CA ILE A 149 -4.19 -12.66 -0.20
C ILE A 149 -4.62 -11.39 0.54
N SER A 150 -3.80 -10.33 0.48
CA SER A 150 -4.07 -9.06 1.15
C SER A 150 -5.25 -8.32 0.52
N LYS A 151 -5.45 -8.46 -0.80
CA LYS A 151 -6.61 -7.92 -1.52
C LYS A 151 -7.89 -8.63 -1.10
N VAL A 152 -7.89 -9.96 -1.04
CA VAL A 152 -9.05 -10.74 -0.56
C VAL A 152 -9.42 -10.34 0.87
N ASP A 153 -8.43 -10.13 1.74
CA ASP A 153 -8.66 -9.65 3.10
C ASP A 153 -9.28 -8.25 3.10
N TRP A 154 -8.71 -7.32 2.34
CA TRP A 154 -9.21 -5.95 2.22
C TRP A 154 -10.64 -5.90 1.68
N ASP A 155 -10.93 -6.66 0.62
CA ASP A 155 -12.24 -6.70 -0.03
C ASP A 155 -13.31 -7.45 0.79
N SER A 156 -12.93 -8.04 1.91
CA SER A 156 -13.85 -8.63 2.88
C SER A 156 -14.56 -7.59 3.76
N PHE A 157 -14.16 -6.32 3.72
CA PHE A 157 -14.69 -5.25 4.55
C PHE A 157 -15.30 -4.13 3.72
N GLU A 158 -16.29 -3.46 4.30
CA GLU A 158 -17.07 -2.38 3.66
C GLU A 158 -16.26 -1.14 3.26
N ASN A 159 -15.04 -0.99 3.78
CA ASN A 159 -14.11 0.06 3.39
C ASN A 159 -13.58 -0.12 1.96
N SER A 160 -13.57 -1.35 1.47
CA SER A 160 -13.15 -1.63 0.09
C SER A 160 -14.22 -1.22 -0.92
N TRP A 161 -13.80 -0.60 -2.02
CA TRP A 161 -14.68 -0.31 -3.15
C TRP A 161 -15.09 -1.57 -3.92
N ASP A 162 -14.35 -2.65 -3.77
CA ASP A 162 -14.62 -3.97 -4.36
C ASP A 162 -15.41 -4.88 -3.41
N PHE A 163 -15.79 -4.37 -2.22
CA PHE A 163 -16.64 -5.11 -1.29
C PHE A 163 -17.96 -5.52 -1.95
N LYS A 164 -18.28 -6.77 -1.86
CA LYS A 164 -19.50 -7.34 -2.42
C LYS A 164 -20.43 -7.91 -1.35
N LYS A 165 -19.82 -8.57 -0.36
CA LYS A 165 -20.58 -9.34 0.63
C LYS A 165 -19.66 -9.66 1.82
N HIS A 166 -20.18 -9.45 3.02
CA HIS A 166 -19.43 -9.81 4.23
C HIS A 166 -19.23 -11.34 4.32
N PRO A 167 -18.04 -11.82 4.70
CA PRO A 167 -17.73 -13.26 4.78
C PRO A 167 -18.68 -14.06 5.67
N LEU A 168 -19.23 -13.47 6.73
CA LEU A 168 -20.24 -14.14 7.57
C LEU A 168 -21.55 -14.49 6.83
N LEU A 169 -21.76 -13.96 5.62
CA LEU A 169 -22.92 -14.28 4.80
C LEU A 169 -22.67 -15.48 3.87
N HIS A 170 -21.94 -16.48 4.33
CA HIS A 170 -21.79 -17.75 3.63
C HIS A 170 -23.15 -18.50 3.55
N ASN A 171 -23.28 -19.38 2.56
CA ASN A 171 -24.43 -20.27 2.44
C ASN A 171 -24.27 -21.46 3.42
N VAL A 172 -24.49 -21.18 4.70
CA VAL A 172 -24.45 -22.15 5.80
C VAL A 172 -25.70 -22.01 6.67
N SER A 173 -26.00 -22.99 7.48
CA SER A 173 -27.27 -23.04 8.21
C SER A 173 -27.29 -22.16 9.45
N THR A 174 -26.14 -21.86 10.03
CA THR A 174 -26.04 -21.11 11.29
C THR A 174 -24.95 -20.04 11.27
N ILE A 175 -25.10 -19.02 12.11
CA ILE A 175 -24.08 -17.96 12.29
C ILE A 175 -22.77 -18.58 12.84
N SER A 176 -22.88 -19.58 13.70
CA SER A 176 -21.71 -20.29 14.28
C SER A 176 -20.88 -20.97 13.19
N GLU A 177 -21.53 -21.66 12.26
CA GLU A 177 -20.85 -22.28 11.11
C GLU A 177 -20.21 -21.23 10.20
N ALA A 178 -20.92 -20.12 9.92
CA ALA A 178 -20.39 -19.02 9.14
C ALA A 178 -19.13 -18.42 9.79
N PHE A 179 -19.18 -18.20 11.09
CA PHE A 179 -18.05 -17.66 11.85
C PHE A 179 -16.85 -18.62 11.84
N THR A 180 -17.07 -19.90 12.11
CA THR A 180 -15.98 -20.91 12.11
C THR A 180 -15.33 -20.97 10.73
N LYS A 181 -16.12 -20.97 9.67
CA LYS A 181 -15.61 -20.97 8.30
C LYS A 181 -14.75 -19.73 8.01
N TRP A 182 -15.27 -18.56 8.34
CA TRP A 182 -14.55 -17.30 8.15
C TRP A 182 -13.27 -17.24 8.99
N GLN A 183 -13.30 -17.70 10.24
CA GLN A 183 -12.12 -17.80 11.09
C GLN A 183 -11.04 -18.68 10.44
N THR A 184 -11.41 -19.86 9.97
CA THR A 184 -10.48 -20.75 9.26
C THR A 184 -9.87 -20.09 8.03
N GLU A 185 -10.69 -19.44 7.21
CA GLU A 185 -10.21 -18.71 6.03
C GLU A 185 -9.22 -17.57 6.39
N CYS A 186 -9.45 -16.87 7.51
CA CYS A 186 -8.53 -15.85 8.00
C CYS A 186 -7.22 -16.44 8.51
N GLU A 187 -7.29 -17.56 9.25
CA GLU A 187 -6.13 -18.27 9.76
C GLU A 187 -5.27 -18.84 8.62
N ASP A 188 -5.89 -19.41 7.60
CA ASP A 188 -5.22 -19.91 6.41
C ASP A 188 -4.48 -18.81 5.65
N ARG A 189 -5.15 -17.66 5.42
CA ARG A 189 -4.53 -16.48 4.79
C ARG A 189 -3.35 -15.96 5.61
N PHE A 190 -3.52 -15.84 6.92
CA PHE A 190 -2.45 -15.38 7.81
C PHE A 190 -1.25 -16.33 7.78
N ASN A 191 -1.49 -17.63 7.87
CA ASN A 191 -0.43 -18.63 7.84
C ASN A 191 0.30 -18.64 6.49
N GLN A 192 -0.43 -18.45 5.39
CA GLN A 192 0.17 -18.36 4.05
C GLN A 192 1.03 -17.11 3.91
N LEU A 193 0.53 -15.92 4.34
CA LEU A 193 1.32 -14.69 4.34
C LEU A 193 2.58 -14.84 5.17
N LYS A 194 2.48 -15.43 6.37
CA LYS A 194 3.63 -15.66 7.24
C LYS A 194 4.65 -16.56 6.59
N SER A 195 4.22 -17.69 6.02
CA SER A 195 5.12 -18.62 5.31
C SER A 195 5.80 -17.96 4.12
N ASN A 196 5.05 -17.20 3.34
CA ASN A 196 5.56 -16.46 2.20
C ASN A 196 6.61 -15.42 2.61
N GLU A 197 6.36 -14.65 3.68
CA GLU A 197 7.31 -13.65 4.19
C GLU A 197 8.58 -14.32 4.78
N GLU A 198 8.46 -15.48 5.41
CA GLU A 198 9.60 -16.25 5.90
C GLU A 198 10.46 -16.77 4.73
N GLU A 199 9.84 -17.34 3.70
CA GLU A 199 10.53 -17.82 2.49
C GLU A 199 11.23 -16.65 1.77
N GLN A 200 10.56 -15.53 1.61
CA GLN A 200 11.09 -14.32 1.00
C GLN A 200 12.35 -13.82 1.74
N CYS A 201 12.32 -13.80 3.07
CA CYS A 201 13.49 -13.38 3.85
C CYS A 201 14.69 -14.34 3.73
N LEU A 202 14.47 -15.61 3.41
CA LEU A 202 15.53 -16.61 3.21
C LEU A 202 16.11 -16.54 1.77
N GLY A 203 15.30 -16.09 0.81
CA GLY A 203 15.69 -15.95 -0.60
C GLY A 203 16.36 -14.63 -0.96
N MET A 204 16.42 -13.69 -0.03
CA MET A 204 17.07 -12.39 -0.16
C MET A 204 18.33 -12.30 0.70
#